data_786e15742eac57d087fa0dcd11b485ab
#
_entry.id   786e15742eac57d087fa0dcd11b485ab
#
_cell.length_a   1.000
_cell.length_b   1.000
_cell.length_c   1.000
_cell.angle_alpha   90.00
_cell.angle_beta   90.00
_cell.angle_gamma   90.00
#
_symmetry.space_group_name_H-M   'P 1'
#
loop_
_entity.id
_entity.type
_entity.pdbx_description
1 polymer ?
#
loop_
_entity_poly.entity_id
_entity_poly.type
_entity_poly.pdbx_seq_one_letter_code
_entity_poly.pdbx_strand_id
1 'polypeptide(L)'
;MSFKKNSIILCTYNESNYVKETVEKLQHGIENLELIVVDDDSSDETRNIINDSNKDNKIKLIHRKKTRGLASAFMTGLMHCTGDKIGWIDCNMSELIHKFKEMEASLESGHDIAILSRYIDGGGDKRKPLRALSSKYLNLICRFFLGSKIKDYTSGIFLMKRKILDEVAFLPYGHGEFFIEFIENVNRKEFKVQEIPYVQMKDDDLVASKTAGSFIRFFYLGFIYFLRILKTVLRKG
;
A
#
# COMPACT_ATOMS: atom_id res chain seq x y z
N MET A 1 5.05 -22.36 20.25
CA MET A 1 4.39 -21.16 19.69
C MET A 1 4.78 -21.06 18.24
N SER A 2 3.85 -21.13 17.31
CA SER A 2 4.14 -20.92 15.88
C SER A 2 4.52 -19.44 15.71
N PHE A 3 5.72 -19.15 15.23
CA PHE A 3 6.12 -17.80 14.88
C PHE A 3 5.21 -17.31 13.76
N LYS A 4 4.39 -16.29 14.04
CA LYS A 4 3.50 -15.72 13.03
C LYS A 4 4.31 -15.13 11.89
N LYS A 5 4.07 -15.60 10.68
CA LYS A 5 4.78 -15.20 9.46
C LYS A 5 4.20 -13.90 8.90
N ASN A 6 5.06 -12.98 8.50
CA ASN A 6 4.70 -11.72 7.88
C ASN A 6 4.92 -11.81 6.36
N SER A 7 3.85 -11.82 5.56
CA SER A 7 3.94 -11.70 4.10
C SER A 7 3.86 -10.23 3.72
N ILE A 8 4.92 -9.68 3.15
CA ILE A 8 4.93 -8.31 2.64
C ILE A 8 4.95 -8.34 1.12
N ILE A 9 4.02 -7.61 0.52
CA ILE A 9 3.91 -7.48 -0.93
C ILE A 9 4.57 -6.18 -1.36
N LEU A 10 5.46 -6.28 -2.35
CA LEU A 10 6.14 -5.18 -3.00
C LEU A 10 5.84 -5.24 -4.50
N CYS A 11 5.11 -4.26 -5.02
CA CYS A 11 4.84 -4.15 -6.44
C CYS A 11 5.87 -3.25 -7.11
N THR A 12 6.51 -3.72 -8.19
CA THR A 12 7.58 -2.99 -8.88
C THR A 12 7.28 -2.79 -10.37
N TYR A 13 7.66 -1.63 -10.87
CA TYR A 13 7.74 -1.32 -12.30
C TYR A 13 8.77 -0.20 -12.53
N ASN A 14 9.95 -0.55 -13.04
CA ASN A 14 11.10 0.36 -13.23
C ASN A 14 11.46 1.11 -11.94
N GLU A 15 11.81 0.34 -10.90
CA GLU A 15 12.15 0.83 -9.54
C GLU A 15 13.62 0.60 -9.17
N SER A 16 14.53 0.47 -10.17
CA SER A 16 15.97 0.17 -9.96
C SER A 16 16.66 1.13 -8.97
N ASN A 17 16.19 2.37 -8.85
CA ASN A 17 16.76 3.37 -7.94
C ASN A 17 16.39 3.13 -6.45
N TYR A 18 15.31 2.39 -6.17
CA TYR A 18 14.77 2.27 -4.81
C TYR A 18 14.75 0.82 -4.31
N VAL A 19 14.63 -0.15 -5.22
CA VAL A 19 14.30 -1.54 -4.87
C VAL A 19 15.34 -2.19 -4.00
N LYS A 20 16.63 -1.90 -4.20
CA LYS A 20 17.72 -2.45 -3.40
C LYS A 20 17.59 -2.09 -1.93
N GLU A 21 17.52 -0.80 -1.65
CA GLU A 21 17.39 -0.28 -0.29
C GLU A 21 16.13 -0.80 0.40
N THR A 22 15.00 -0.82 -0.33
CA THR A 22 13.72 -1.28 0.19
C THR A 22 13.76 -2.75 0.56
N VAL A 23 14.29 -3.60 -0.31
CA VAL A 23 14.43 -5.04 -0.06
C VAL A 23 15.35 -5.29 1.14
N GLU A 24 16.52 -4.65 1.20
CA GLU A 24 17.47 -4.78 2.30
C GLU A 24 16.84 -4.36 3.64
N LYS A 25 16.16 -3.21 3.67
CA LYS A 25 15.47 -2.74 4.89
C LYS A 25 14.32 -3.66 5.32
N LEU A 26 13.56 -4.22 4.38
CA LEU A 26 12.50 -5.20 4.69
C LEU A 26 13.10 -6.47 5.31
N GLN A 27 14.18 -7.00 4.72
CA GLN A 27 14.84 -8.22 5.22
C GLN A 27 15.44 -8.05 6.63
N HIS A 28 15.94 -6.85 6.96
CA HIS A 28 16.50 -6.56 8.28
C HIS A 28 15.47 -6.06 9.30
N GLY A 29 14.40 -5.40 8.83
CA GLY A 29 13.44 -4.71 9.68
C GLY A 29 12.23 -5.53 10.09
N ILE A 30 11.92 -6.62 9.38
CA ILE A 30 10.71 -7.43 9.62
C ILE A 30 11.10 -8.87 9.98
N GLU A 31 10.69 -9.28 11.17
CA GLU A 31 10.89 -10.65 11.64
C GLU A 31 9.97 -11.64 10.91
N ASN A 32 10.46 -12.86 10.69
CA ASN A 32 9.72 -13.93 9.98
C ASN A 32 9.12 -13.47 8.64
N LEU A 33 9.89 -12.67 7.90
CA LEU A 33 9.49 -12.10 6.61
C LEU A 33 9.34 -13.15 5.52
N GLU A 34 8.25 -13.08 4.80
CA GLU A 34 8.05 -13.60 3.45
C GLU A 34 7.87 -12.41 2.52
N LEU A 35 8.85 -12.12 1.69
CA LEU A 35 8.78 -11.01 0.76
C LEU A 35 8.30 -11.50 -0.61
N ILE A 36 7.13 -11.01 -1.03
CA ILE A 36 6.57 -11.30 -2.35
C ILE A 36 6.76 -10.05 -3.22
N VAL A 37 7.64 -10.12 -4.18
CA VAL A 37 7.85 -9.04 -5.15
C VAL A 37 7.12 -9.38 -6.44
N VAL A 38 6.25 -8.49 -6.88
CA VAL A 38 5.50 -8.62 -8.13
C VAL A 38 5.96 -7.56 -9.10
N ASP A 39 6.68 -7.99 -10.14
CA ASP A 39 7.25 -7.10 -11.14
C ASP A 39 6.42 -7.07 -12.43
N ASP A 40 6.01 -5.87 -12.82
CA ASP A 40 5.15 -5.60 -13.98
C ASP A 40 5.96 -5.38 -15.26
N ASP A 41 6.86 -6.32 -15.56
CA ASP A 41 7.69 -6.33 -16.75
C ASP A 41 8.63 -5.11 -16.81
N SER A 42 9.38 -4.88 -15.74
CA SER A 42 10.41 -3.84 -15.69
C SER A 42 11.42 -4.01 -16.82
N SER A 43 11.77 -2.91 -17.46
CA SER A 43 12.77 -2.88 -18.54
C SER A 43 14.15 -2.39 -18.08
N ASP A 44 14.25 -1.97 -16.80
CA ASP A 44 15.50 -1.56 -16.15
C ASP A 44 16.09 -2.70 -15.30
N GLU A 45 17.10 -2.39 -14.48
CA GLU A 45 17.81 -3.35 -13.64
C GLU A 45 16.99 -3.85 -12.42
N THR A 46 15.73 -3.46 -12.26
CA THR A 46 14.91 -3.80 -11.09
C THR A 46 14.94 -5.29 -10.74
N ARG A 47 14.69 -6.17 -11.73
CA ARG A 47 14.64 -7.62 -11.50
C ARG A 47 16.00 -8.23 -11.20
N ASN A 48 17.06 -7.74 -11.83
CA ASN A 48 18.42 -8.19 -11.55
C ASN A 48 18.82 -7.87 -10.11
N ILE A 49 18.53 -6.64 -9.67
CA ILE A 49 18.79 -6.19 -8.29
C ILE A 49 18.02 -7.05 -7.27
N ILE A 50 16.77 -7.40 -7.54
CA ILE A 50 15.97 -8.25 -6.64
C ILE A 50 16.58 -9.65 -6.56
N ASN A 51 16.95 -10.24 -7.69
CA ASN A 51 17.57 -11.55 -7.73
C ASN A 51 18.91 -11.58 -6.96
N ASP A 52 19.75 -10.56 -7.14
CA ASP A 52 21.04 -10.42 -6.44
C ASP A 52 20.86 -10.23 -4.92
N SER A 53 19.74 -9.64 -4.51
CA SER A 53 19.39 -9.44 -3.09
C SER A 53 18.78 -10.69 -2.43
N ASN A 54 18.42 -11.71 -3.20
CA ASN A 54 17.73 -12.92 -2.72
C ASN A 54 18.70 -14.03 -2.28
N LYS A 55 19.70 -13.70 -1.48
CA LYS A 55 20.73 -14.65 -1.04
C LYS A 55 20.19 -15.79 -0.18
N ASP A 56 19.17 -15.52 0.62
CA ASP A 56 18.59 -16.46 1.60
C ASP A 56 17.29 -17.12 1.10
N ASN A 57 16.95 -17.01 -0.18
CA ASN A 57 15.70 -17.49 -0.77
C ASN A 57 14.41 -17.02 -0.04
N LYS A 58 14.47 -15.86 0.60
CA LYS A 58 13.32 -15.25 1.31
C LYS A 58 12.43 -14.39 0.41
N ILE A 59 12.89 -14.12 -0.81
CA ILE A 59 12.16 -13.30 -1.80
C ILE A 59 11.55 -14.21 -2.85
N LYS A 60 10.25 -14.10 -3.01
CA LYS A 60 9.54 -14.71 -4.14
C LYS A 60 9.29 -13.65 -5.19
N LEU A 61 10.10 -13.65 -6.26
CA LEU A 61 9.91 -12.77 -7.40
C LEU A 61 8.91 -13.36 -8.40
N ILE A 62 7.86 -12.61 -8.71
CA ILE A 62 6.83 -12.95 -9.69
C ILE A 62 6.92 -11.94 -10.83
N HIS A 63 7.33 -12.40 -12.01
CA HIS A 63 7.41 -11.57 -13.21
C HIS A 63 6.11 -11.68 -14.02
N ARG A 64 5.35 -10.57 -14.14
CA ARG A 64 4.12 -10.49 -14.92
C ARG A 64 4.38 -9.93 -16.32
N LYS A 65 4.64 -10.80 -17.27
CA LYS A 65 4.90 -10.42 -18.67
C LYS A 65 3.66 -9.78 -19.29
N LYS A 66 3.85 -8.64 -19.98
CA LYS A 66 2.81 -7.93 -20.75
C LYS A 66 1.57 -7.52 -19.95
N THR A 67 1.63 -7.56 -18.63
CA THR A 67 0.52 -7.17 -17.75
C THR A 67 0.99 -6.05 -16.84
N ARG A 68 0.19 -5.00 -16.69
CA ARG A 68 0.51 -3.86 -15.83
C ARG A 68 -0.71 -3.43 -15.03
N GLY A 69 -0.48 -2.98 -13.82
CA GLY A 69 -1.51 -2.38 -12.98
C GLY A 69 -1.34 -2.72 -11.51
N LEU A 70 -1.23 -1.69 -10.68
CA LEU A 70 -0.89 -1.79 -9.26
C LEU A 70 -1.86 -2.70 -8.49
N ALA A 71 -3.16 -2.50 -8.63
CA ALA A 71 -4.16 -3.32 -7.94
C ALA A 71 -4.09 -4.79 -8.34
N SER A 72 -3.90 -5.09 -9.62
CA SER A 72 -3.77 -6.46 -10.10
C SER A 72 -2.41 -7.08 -9.75
N ALA A 73 -1.33 -6.27 -9.64
CA ALA A 73 -0.04 -6.74 -9.13
C ALA A 73 -0.14 -7.11 -7.66
N PHE A 74 -0.77 -6.25 -6.85
CA PHE A 74 -1.03 -6.55 -5.45
C PHE A 74 -1.86 -7.84 -5.29
N MET A 75 -2.94 -8.00 -6.06
CA MET A 75 -3.75 -9.23 -6.02
C MET A 75 -2.92 -10.48 -6.39
N THR A 76 -2.04 -10.37 -7.41
CA THR A 76 -1.11 -11.46 -7.74
C THR A 76 -0.22 -11.79 -6.54
N GLY A 77 0.35 -10.78 -5.88
CA GLY A 77 1.13 -10.97 -4.65
C GLY A 77 0.32 -11.64 -3.54
N LEU A 78 -0.90 -11.17 -3.32
CA LEU A 78 -1.80 -11.67 -2.29
C LEU A 78 -2.09 -13.18 -2.44
N MET A 79 -2.29 -13.67 -3.67
CA MET A 79 -2.48 -15.09 -3.96
C MET A 79 -1.26 -15.96 -3.62
N HIS A 80 -0.09 -15.36 -3.45
CA HIS A 80 1.16 -16.07 -3.13
C HIS A 80 1.60 -15.90 -1.68
N CYS A 81 0.90 -15.08 -0.90
CA CYS A 81 1.15 -14.91 0.52
C CYS A 81 0.77 -16.16 1.31
N THR A 82 1.61 -16.58 2.25
CA THR A 82 1.32 -17.71 3.16
C THR A 82 1.30 -17.30 4.64
N GLY A 83 1.70 -16.07 4.95
CA GLY A 83 1.78 -15.57 6.33
C GLY A 83 0.43 -15.28 6.97
N ASP A 84 0.41 -15.24 8.29
CA ASP A 84 -0.76 -14.91 9.11
C ASP A 84 -1.07 -13.40 9.09
N LYS A 85 -0.05 -12.60 8.82
CA LYS A 85 -0.13 -11.15 8.64
C LYS A 85 0.27 -10.82 7.20
N ILE A 86 -0.43 -9.88 6.58
CA ILE A 86 -0.20 -9.46 5.20
C ILE A 86 -0.03 -7.95 5.19
N GLY A 87 1.06 -7.47 4.61
CA GLY A 87 1.35 -6.05 4.49
C GLY A 87 1.68 -5.63 3.07
N TRP A 88 1.61 -4.33 2.85
CA TRP A 88 2.03 -3.68 1.62
C TRP A 88 2.72 -2.37 1.90
N ILE A 89 3.75 -2.10 1.10
CA ILE A 89 4.48 -0.83 1.06
C ILE A 89 4.91 -0.54 -0.38
N ASP A 90 4.96 0.74 -0.74
CA ASP A 90 5.51 1.17 -2.02
C ASP A 90 7.05 1.13 -2.00
N CYS A 91 7.65 0.81 -3.16
CA CYS A 91 9.10 0.62 -3.29
C CYS A 91 9.94 1.85 -2.91
N ASN A 92 9.41 3.05 -3.11
CA ASN A 92 10.08 4.31 -2.78
C ASN A 92 9.80 4.84 -1.36
N MET A 93 9.32 3.95 -0.46
CA MET A 93 8.96 4.32 0.92
C MET A 93 9.74 3.53 1.97
N SER A 94 10.99 3.20 1.65
CA SER A 94 11.87 2.40 2.51
C SER A 94 12.07 2.99 3.91
N GLU A 95 11.96 4.31 4.06
CA GLU A 95 12.07 5.01 5.33
C GLU A 95 10.94 4.69 6.31
N LEU A 96 9.81 4.17 5.82
CA LEU A 96 8.65 3.82 6.66
C LEU A 96 8.66 2.37 7.16
N ILE A 97 9.63 1.57 6.77
CA ILE A 97 9.69 0.13 7.15
C ILE A 97 9.76 -0.04 8.68
N HIS A 98 10.42 0.88 9.39
CA HIS A 98 10.45 0.86 10.86
C HIS A 98 9.06 0.93 11.50
N LYS A 99 8.05 1.50 10.80
CA LYS A 99 6.66 1.57 11.27
C LYS A 99 5.96 0.21 11.31
N PHE A 100 6.47 -0.79 10.61
CA PHE A 100 5.89 -2.13 10.65
C PHE A 100 5.94 -2.74 12.07
N LYS A 101 6.92 -2.38 12.90
CA LYS A 101 6.94 -2.78 14.32
C LYS A 101 5.76 -2.21 15.11
N GLU A 102 5.41 -0.93 14.88
CA GLU A 102 4.25 -0.29 15.49
C GLU A 102 2.94 -0.91 14.98
N MET A 103 2.87 -1.22 13.68
CA MET A 103 1.72 -1.92 13.10
C MET A 103 1.56 -3.31 13.69
N GLU A 104 2.64 -4.06 13.82
CA GLU A 104 2.64 -5.41 14.39
C GLU A 104 2.17 -5.40 15.85
N ALA A 105 2.70 -4.50 16.67
CA ALA A 105 2.26 -4.30 18.05
C ALA A 105 0.77 -3.94 18.13
N SER A 106 0.26 -3.13 17.18
CA SER A 106 -1.16 -2.82 17.09
C SER A 106 -2.02 -4.06 16.82
N LEU A 107 -1.60 -4.93 15.89
CA LEU A 107 -2.31 -6.19 15.61
C LEU A 107 -2.30 -7.13 16.81
N GLU A 108 -1.22 -7.14 17.60
CA GLU A 108 -1.09 -7.94 18.81
C GLU A 108 -1.94 -7.40 19.97
N SER A 109 -2.14 -6.09 20.02
CA SER A 109 -3.04 -5.45 21.01
C SER A 109 -4.53 -5.60 20.68
N GLY A 110 -4.86 -6.32 19.57
CA GLY A 110 -6.25 -6.70 19.26
C GLY A 110 -6.87 -6.00 18.06
N HIS A 111 -6.14 -5.10 17.36
CA HIS A 111 -6.60 -4.57 16.08
C HIS A 111 -6.48 -5.63 14.98
N ASP A 112 -7.24 -5.47 13.91
CA ASP A 112 -7.27 -6.41 12.78
C ASP A 112 -6.45 -5.92 11.60
N ILE A 113 -6.37 -4.61 11.45
CA ILE A 113 -5.54 -3.92 10.47
C ILE A 113 -4.95 -2.64 11.07
N ALA A 114 -3.68 -2.38 10.79
CA ALA A 114 -3.01 -1.11 11.06
C ALA A 114 -2.66 -0.45 9.71
N ILE A 115 -2.98 0.82 9.55
CA ILE A 115 -2.68 1.62 8.36
C ILE A 115 -1.84 2.83 8.75
N LEU A 116 -0.92 3.25 7.89
CA LEU A 116 -0.24 4.53 8.09
C LEU A 116 -1.17 5.68 7.70
N SER A 117 -1.14 6.78 8.44
CA SER A 117 -2.02 7.92 8.23
C SER A 117 -1.27 9.25 8.31
N ARG A 118 -1.51 10.11 7.33
CA ARG A 118 -1.00 11.49 7.27
C ARG A 118 -1.91 12.49 8.01
N TYR A 119 -3.15 12.09 8.30
CA TYR A 119 -4.21 13.03 8.70
C TYR A 119 -4.73 12.80 10.12
N ILE A 120 -3.91 12.16 10.96
CA ILE A 120 -4.08 12.07 12.41
C ILE A 120 -2.96 12.85 13.11
N ASP A 121 -3.09 13.07 14.43
CA ASP A 121 -2.09 13.78 15.23
C ASP A 121 -0.72 13.09 15.11
N GLY A 122 0.31 13.88 14.84
CA GLY A 122 1.66 13.38 14.53
C GLY A 122 1.90 12.99 13.08
N GLY A 123 0.87 12.99 12.23
CA GLY A 123 0.98 12.78 10.79
C GLY A 123 1.24 14.06 10.01
N GLY A 124 1.61 13.92 8.72
CA GLY A 124 1.83 15.09 7.86
C GLY A 124 2.10 14.72 6.40
N ASP A 125 2.06 15.73 5.54
CA ASP A 125 2.33 15.60 4.11
C ASP A 125 3.22 16.75 3.64
N LYS A 126 4.48 16.45 3.37
CA LYS A 126 5.51 17.41 2.92
C LYS A 126 5.73 17.41 1.40
N ARG A 127 4.89 16.70 0.65
CA ARG A 127 4.94 16.72 -0.83
C ARG A 127 4.66 18.13 -1.38
N LYS A 128 4.82 18.29 -2.70
CA LYS A 128 4.49 19.56 -3.38
C LYS A 128 3.07 20.02 -2.98
N PRO A 129 2.85 21.33 -2.69
CA PRO A 129 1.61 21.82 -2.08
C PRO A 129 0.33 21.39 -2.82
N LEU A 130 0.35 21.43 -4.15
CA LEU A 130 -0.80 21.01 -4.96
C LEU A 130 -1.15 19.53 -4.71
N ARG A 131 -0.16 18.65 -4.62
CA ARG A 131 -0.34 17.21 -4.41
C ARG A 131 -0.84 16.90 -2.99
N ALA A 132 -0.23 17.54 -1.99
CA ALA A 132 -0.64 17.40 -0.60
C ALA A 132 -2.09 17.90 -0.39
N LEU A 133 -2.41 19.09 -0.94
CA LEU A 133 -3.74 19.68 -0.85
C LEU A 133 -4.80 18.83 -1.54
N SER A 134 -4.52 18.32 -2.73
CA SER A 134 -5.44 17.44 -3.47
C SER A 134 -5.71 16.14 -2.72
N SER A 135 -4.66 15.54 -2.15
CA SER A 135 -4.80 14.34 -1.31
C SER A 135 -5.66 14.63 -0.06
N LYS A 136 -5.46 15.79 0.58
CA LYS A 136 -6.25 16.21 1.74
C LYS A 136 -7.74 16.40 1.37
N TYR A 137 -8.02 17.08 0.26
CA TYR A 137 -9.40 17.27 -0.20
C TYR A 137 -10.07 15.97 -0.59
N LEU A 138 -9.35 15.06 -1.25
CA LEU A 138 -9.87 13.73 -1.58
C LEU A 138 -10.25 12.97 -0.30
N ASN A 139 -9.43 13.01 0.74
CA ASN A 139 -9.75 12.38 2.02
C ASN A 139 -10.94 13.04 2.73
N LEU A 140 -11.11 14.37 2.60
CA LEU A 140 -12.33 15.04 3.10
C LEU A 140 -13.57 14.55 2.38
N ILE A 141 -13.50 14.37 1.06
CA ILE A 141 -14.60 13.82 0.25
C ILE A 141 -14.89 12.37 0.67
N CYS A 142 -13.86 11.52 0.83
CA CYS A 142 -14.03 10.16 1.34
C CYS A 142 -14.75 10.17 2.70
N ARG A 143 -14.29 10.98 3.63
CA ARG A 143 -14.89 11.09 4.97
C ARG A 143 -16.35 11.59 4.95
N PHE A 144 -16.68 12.46 4.03
CA PHE A 144 -18.05 12.96 3.87
C PHE A 144 -18.99 11.85 3.37
N PHE A 145 -18.58 11.09 2.36
CA PHE A 145 -19.45 10.08 1.73
C PHE A 145 -19.38 8.68 2.40
N LEU A 146 -18.23 8.30 2.95
CA LEU A 146 -18.00 6.95 3.50
C LEU A 146 -18.00 6.94 5.04
N GLY A 147 -17.78 8.09 5.66
CA GLY A 147 -17.75 8.22 7.12
C GLY A 147 -16.40 8.68 7.66
N SER A 148 -16.40 9.14 8.90
CA SER A 148 -15.26 9.82 9.53
C SER A 148 -14.37 8.92 10.39
N LYS A 149 -14.65 7.61 10.48
CA LYS A 149 -13.85 6.68 11.27
C LYS A 149 -12.41 6.60 10.75
N ILE A 150 -12.23 6.51 9.43
CA ILE A 150 -10.92 6.52 8.77
C ILE A 150 -10.57 7.97 8.40
N LYS A 151 -9.32 8.38 8.67
CA LYS A 151 -8.83 9.73 8.32
C LYS A 151 -8.04 9.73 7.01
N ASP A 152 -7.31 8.65 6.71
CA ASP A 152 -6.50 8.53 5.49
C ASP A 152 -6.91 7.35 4.62
N TYR A 153 -7.90 7.55 3.78
CA TYR A 153 -8.39 6.57 2.80
C TYR A 153 -7.42 6.33 1.63
N THR A 154 -6.34 7.12 1.53
CA THR A 154 -5.42 7.11 0.39
C THR A 154 -3.98 6.80 0.76
N SER A 155 -3.74 6.32 1.98
CA SER A 155 -2.40 5.95 2.43
C SER A 155 -1.83 4.77 1.63
N GLY A 156 -2.58 3.68 1.55
CA GLY A 156 -2.16 2.46 0.87
C GLY A 156 -1.17 1.58 1.65
N ILE A 157 -0.47 2.10 2.65
CA ILE A 157 0.51 1.33 3.44
C ILE A 157 -0.19 0.73 4.66
N PHE A 158 -0.13 -0.60 4.79
CA PHE A 158 -0.82 -1.30 5.86
C PHE A 158 -0.17 -2.63 6.23
N LEU A 159 -0.53 -3.13 7.41
CA LEU A 159 -0.35 -4.51 7.86
C LEU A 159 -1.68 -5.01 8.43
N MET A 160 -2.15 -6.18 7.97
CA MET A 160 -3.44 -6.74 8.40
C MET A 160 -3.33 -8.21 8.77
N LYS A 161 -4.25 -8.69 9.59
CA LYS A 161 -4.46 -10.12 9.82
C LYS A 161 -5.10 -10.76 8.58
N ARG A 162 -4.65 -11.95 8.20
CA ARG A 162 -5.18 -12.70 7.04
C ARG A 162 -6.67 -12.92 7.10
N LYS A 163 -7.26 -13.12 8.27
CA LYS A 163 -8.71 -13.35 8.45
C LYS A 163 -9.62 -12.29 7.82
N ILE A 164 -9.10 -11.07 7.55
CA ILE A 164 -9.87 -10.03 6.86
C ILE A 164 -10.28 -10.51 5.46
N LEU A 165 -9.45 -11.30 4.80
CA LEU A 165 -9.73 -11.81 3.45
C LEU A 165 -10.85 -12.86 3.40
N ASP A 166 -11.24 -13.42 4.54
CA ASP A 166 -12.36 -14.36 4.63
C ASP A 166 -13.71 -13.65 4.43
N GLU A 167 -13.76 -12.32 4.73
CA GLU A 167 -14.99 -11.54 4.71
C GLU A 167 -14.93 -10.32 3.77
N VAL A 168 -13.74 -9.85 3.44
CA VAL A 168 -13.54 -8.65 2.62
C VAL A 168 -12.82 -9.00 1.33
N ALA A 169 -13.52 -8.88 0.21
CA ALA A 169 -12.93 -9.07 -1.10
C ALA A 169 -12.04 -7.88 -1.48
N PHE A 170 -10.89 -8.21 -2.05
CA PHE A 170 -10.02 -7.23 -2.68
C PHE A 170 -10.32 -7.15 -4.17
N LEU A 171 -10.57 -5.94 -4.70
CA LEU A 171 -10.90 -5.75 -6.11
C LEU A 171 -9.65 -5.42 -6.94
N PRO A 172 -9.21 -6.29 -7.86
CA PRO A 172 -7.92 -6.20 -8.53
C PRO A 172 -7.92 -5.24 -9.73
N TYR A 173 -8.57 -4.09 -9.65
CA TYR A 173 -8.61 -3.10 -10.72
C TYR A 173 -8.45 -1.68 -10.18
N GLY A 174 -7.85 -0.82 -11.01
CA GLY A 174 -7.51 0.55 -10.68
C GLY A 174 -6.05 0.72 -10.28
N HIS A 175 -5.71 1.93 -9.84
CA HIS A 175 -4.37 2.30 -9.37
C HIS A 175 -4.36 2.32 -7.82
N GLY A 176 -4.21 3.47 -7.18
CA GLY A 176 -4.25 3.60 -5.72
C GLY A 176 -5.66 3.68 -5.13
N GLU A 177 -6.68 3.99 -5.95
CA GLU A 177 -8.06 4.15 -5.52
C GLU A 177 -8.73 2.85 -5.03
N PHE A 178 -8.17 1.67 -5.35
CA PHE A 178 -8.68 0.40 -4.83
C PHE A 178 -8.65 0.35 -3.30
N PHE A 179 -7.67 1.01 -2.68
CA PHE A 179 -7.52 1.00 -1.24
C PHE A 179 -8.69 1.69 -0.53
N ILE A 180 -9.30 2.71 -1.16
CA ILE A 180 -10.48 3.40 -0.61
C ILE A 180 -11.63 2.40 -0.39
N GLU A 181 -11.94 1.61 -1.40
CA GLU A 181 -13.02 0.61 -1.33
C GLU A 181 -12.65 -0.51 -0.36
N PHE A 182 -11.41 -0.99 -0.39
CA PHE A 182 -10.95 -2.04 0.50
C PHE A 182 -11.08 -1.63 1.97
N ILE A 183 -10.51 -0.48 2.36
CA ILE A 183 -10.52 -0.05 3.77
C ILE A 183 -11.93 0.31 4.26
N GLU A 184 -12.78 0.82 3.37
CA GLU A 184 -14.18 1.06 3.72
C GLU A 184 -14.93 -0.26 3.95
N ASN A 185 -14.71 -1.29 3.13
CA ASN A 185 -15.33 -2.59 3.34
C ASN A 185 -14.83 -3.26 4.63
N VAL A 186 -13.55 -3.11 4.97
CA VAL A 186 -12.99 -3.52 6.28
C VAL A 186 -13.73 -2.82 7.43
N ASN A 187 -13.95 -1.51 7.31
CA ASN A 187 -14.68 -0.71 8.32
C ASN A 187 -16.15 -1.12 8.43
N ARG A 188 -16.84 -1.40 7.32
CA ARG A 188 -18.25 -1.86 7.30
C ARG A 188 -18.44 -3.24 7.92
N LYS A 189 -17.44 -4.11 7.82
CA LYS A 189 -17.40 -5.41 8.48
C LYS A 189 -16.97 -5.34 9.95
N GLU A 190 -16.88 -4.13 10.49
CA GLU A 190 -16.57 -3.84 11.89
C GLU A 190 -15.21 -4.37 12.38
N PHE A 191 -14.27 -4.64 11.45
CA PHE A 191 -12.90 -4.93 11.81
C PHE A 191 -12.26 -3.74 12.51
N LYS A 192 -11.42 -4.00 13.51
CA LYS A 192 -10.74 -2.97 14.29
C LYS A 192 -9.56 -2.39 13.51
N VAL A 193 -9.73 -1.16 13.04
CA VAL A 193 -8.72 -0.41 12.29
C VAL A 193 -7.95 0.50 13.25
N GLN A 194 -6.62 0.47 13.19
CA GLN A 194 -5.72 1.42 13.85
C GLN A 194 -5.03 2.27 12.79
N GLU A 195 -5.09 3.57 12.92
CA GLU A 195 -4.27 4.50 12.16
C GLU A 195 -3.01 4.84 12.96
N ILE A 196 -1.84 4.76 12.30
CA ILE A 196 -0.52 5.05 12.88
C ILE A 196 0.05 6.27 12.14
N PRO A 197 0.48 7.32 12.87
CA PRO A 197 0.92 8.54 12.23
C PRO A 197 2.24 8.36 11.46
N TYR A 198 2.31 8.97 10.29
CA TYR A 198 3.56 9.14 9.57
C TYR A 198 3.61 10.47 8.82
N VAL A 199 4.81 10.94 8.53
CA VAL A 199 5.03 12.13 7.71
C VAL A 199 5.47 11.69 6.32
N GLN A 200 4.63 11.94 5.32
CA GLN A 200 5.00 11.73 3.92
C GLN A 200 6.07 12.74 3.51
N MET A 201 7.24 12.28 3.16
CA MET A 201 8.34 13.14 2.74
C MET A 201 8.12 13.68 1.32
N LYS A 202 8.95 14.65 0.93
CA LYS A 202 8.94 15.21 -0.44
C LYS A 202 9.18 14.07 -1.44
N ASP A 203 8.43 14.11 -2.54
CA ASP A 203 8.73 13.23 -3.67
C ASP A 203 10.07 13.60 -4.29
N ASP A 204 10.88 12.61 -4.60
CA ASP A 204 12.02 12.80 -5.49
C ASP A 204 11.51 13.20 -6.89
N ASP A 205 12.28 13.98 -7.62
CA ASP A 205 11.87 14.45 -8.96
C ASP A 205 11.56 13.31 -9.93
N LEU A 206 12.18 12.14 -9.76
CA LEU A 206 11.89 10.93 -10.54
C LEU A 206 10.48 10.37 -10.26
N VAL A 207 10.02 10.38 -9.01
CA VAL A 207 8.65 9.96 -8.63
C VAL A 207 7.62 10.98 -9.09
N ALA A 208 7.94 12.26 -8.94
CA ALA A 208 7.09 13.34 -9.41
C ALA A 208 6.85 13.28 -10.92
N SER A 209 7.84 12.88 -11.72
CA SER A 209 7.71 12.76 -13.18
C SER A 209 6.79 11.62 -13.62
N LYS A 210 6.77 10.49 -12.90
CA LYS A 210 5.89 9.34 -13.20
C LYS A 210 4.40 9.68 -12.99
N THR A 211 4.09 10.58 -12.06
CA THR A 211 2.69 10.87 -11.65
C THR A 211 2.16 12.20 -12.19
N ALA A 212 3.00 13.19 -12.45
CA ALA A 212 2.63 14.59 -12.71
C ALA A 212 2.73 15.01 -14.19
N GLY A 213 2.82 14.09 -15.12
CA GLY A 213 3.13 14.34 -16.54
C GLY A 213 2.15 15.24 -17.33
N SER A 214 0.96 15.60 -16.82
CA SER A 214 0.03 16.55 -17.44
C SER A 214 -1.08 16.96 -16.46
N PHE A 215 -1.43 18.24 -16.47
CA PHE A 215 -2.56 18.80 -15.73
C PHE A 215 -3.88 18.05 -16.05
N ILE A 216 -4.08 17.66 -17.29
CA ILE A 216 -5.23 16.86 -17.75
C ILE A 216 -5.25 15.49 -17.06
N ARG A 217 -4.11 14.81 -16.98
CA ARG A 217 -3.96 13.51 -16.30
C ARG A 217 -4.29 13.61 -14.80
N PHE A 218 -3.92 14.71 -14.17
CA PHE A 218 -4.22 14.96 -12.75
C PHE A 218 -5.72 15.06 -12.49
N PHE A 219 -6.46 15.83 -13.31
CA PHE A 219 -7.92 15.91 -13.21
C PHE A 219 -8.63 14.61 -13.55
N TYR A 220 -8.13 13.90 -14.57
CA TYR A 220 -8.65 12.58 -14.94
C TYR A 220 -8.51 11.57 -13.79
N LEU A 221 -7.35 11.52 -13.14
CA LEU A 221 -7.15 10.67 -11.95
C LEU A 221 -8.08 11.09 -10.81
N GLY A 222 -8.21 12.37 -10.50
CA GLY A 222 -9.15 12.87 -9.49
C GLY A 222 -10.60 12.43 -9.76
N PHE A 223 -11.03 12.46 -11.03
CA PHE A 223 -12.34 11.98 -11.45
C PHE A 223 -12.50 10.47 -11.25
N ILE A 224 -11.49 9.67 -11.58
CA ILE A 224 -11.50 8.21 -11.33
C ILE A 224 -11.65 7.92 -9.83
N TYR A 225 -10.89 8.60 -8.97
CA TYR A 225 -11.02 8.47 -7.52
C TYR A 225 -12.42 8.83 -7.02
N PHE A 226 -12.99 9.92 -7.54
CA PHE A 226 -14.37 10.32 -7.19
C PHE A 226 -15.39 9.27 -7.62
N LEU A 227 -15.28 8.72 -8.84
CA LEU A 227 -16.13 7.61 -9.28
C LEU A 227 -15.99 6.37 -8.40
N ARG A 228 -14.79 6.09 -7.90
CA ARG A 228 -14.57 4.97 -6.97
C ARG A 228 -15.31 5.21 -5.65
N ILE A 229 -15.24 6.41 -5.10
CA ILE A 229 -15.98 6.77 -3.88
C ILE A 229 -17.48 6.56 -4.09
N LEU A 230 -18.06 7.07 -5.19
CA LEU A 230 -19.47 6.87 -5.50
C LEU A 230 -19.84 5.40 -5.63
N LYS A 231 -19.02 4.60 -6.33
CA LYS A 231 -19.22 3.14 -6.44
C LYS A 231 -19.19 2.47 -5.07
N THR A 232 -18.26 2.87 -4.20
CA THR A 232 -18.14 2.32 -2.84
C THR A 232 -19.38 2.67 -1.99
N VAL A 233 -19.93 3.87 -2.15
CA VAL A 233 -21.20 4.26 -1.49
C VAL A 233 -22.37 3.41 -1.96
N LEU A 234 -22.48 3.19 -3.28
CA LEU A 234 -23.60 2.46 -3.91
C LEU A 234 -23.55 0.96 -3.67
N ARG A 235 -22.37 0.40 -3.54
CA ARG A 235 -22.14 -1.01 -3.15
C ARG A 235 -22.32 -1.14 -1.64
N LYS A 236 -23.56 -1.11 -1.19
CA LYS A 236 -23.90 -1.59 0.15
C LYS A 236 -23.65 -3.09 0.13
N GLY A 237 -22.57 -3.52 0.82
CA GLY A 237 -22.06 -4.87 0.86
C GLY A 237 -23.05 -5.91 1.29
#